data_ce8d53a1052020cbf15a911d3c36a893
#
_entry.id   ce8d53a1052020cbf15a911d3c36a893
#
_cell.length_a   1.000
_cell.length_b   1.000
_cell.length_c   1.000
_cell.angle_alpha   90.00
_cell.angle_beta   90.00
_cell.angle_gamma   90.00
#
_symmetry.space_group_name_H-M   'P 1'
#
loop_
_entity.id
_entity.type
_entity.pdbx_description
1 polymer ?
#
loop_
_entity_poly.entity_id
_entity_poly.type
_entity_poly.pdbx_seq_one_letter_code
_entity_poly.pdbx_strand_id
1 'polypeptide(L)'
;MLLSMVTLLCLYLAIAGFSGVRRAKGARALSSGQDHEELLHAGDQVQVQLRVNIPGFLPLPYVVVREMLHRHNGESWSFRESLIPNMRGVGELSFQTPPLERGKYVFSKTECSSEDIFGLIEHRGTFKAKGEFRVLPRTVFIPYWQLYDRKSRLSGPQTAQTRSRRETTQINGVRDYVYGDRLSRIHWNATAKTGSWKSKEFEHESVPKTVLVIDALAASYEQSETFELAVSTAASLLEYGSRERMGMGLMTLSDKNTFLAPSESLIDRQKMMHHLVDIQYNGQDRRLLPGVEKLGRQLPQGAYFVLISPQKDEKVLELLRWADTRGMTPCHVLIDPQGSRQSAEWSAMLRGRGTRSFTVAHLQELPTVMGGGSA
;
A
#
# COMPACT_ATOMS: atom_id res chain seq x y z
N MET A 1 -56.34 -33.45 -31.07
CA MET A 1 -55.05 -33.66 -30.42
C MET A 1 -54.00 -32.58 -30.84
N LEU A 2 -53.71 -32.42 -32.14
CA LEU A 2 -52.69 -31.47 -32.58
C LEU A 2 -52.97 -30.02 -32.15
N LEU A 3 -54.20 -29.56 -32.29
CA LEU A 3 -54.62 -28.21 -31.90
C LEU A 3 -54.49 -27.97 -30.38
N SER A 4 -54.77 -28.97 -29.55
CA SER A 4 -54.63 -28.87 -28.10
C SER A 4 -53.14 -28.82 -27.66
N MET A 5 -52.28 -29.55 -28.37
CA MET A 5 -50.81 -29.46 -28.14
C MET A 5 -50.26 -28.06 -28.50
N VAL A 6 -50.73 -27.50 -29.63
CA VAL A 6 -50.28 -26.17 -30.08
C VAL A 6 -50.78 -25.10 -29.07
N THR A 7 -52.03 -25.20 -28.61
CA THR A 7 -52.57 -24.23 -27.62
C THR A 7 -51.82 -24.34 -26.29
N LEU A 8 -51.50 -25.54 -25.82
CA LEU A 8 -50.70 -25.77 -24.62
C LEU A 8 -49.28 -25.20 -24.75
N LEU A 9 -48.63 -25.40 -25.93
CA LEU A 9 -47.33 -24.88 -26.20
C LEU A 9 -47.35 -23.31 -26.24
N CYS A 10 -48.37 -22.74 -26.93
CA CYS A 10 -48.52 -21.27 -26.97
C CYS A 10 -48.78 -20.68 -25.58
N LEU A 11 -49.59 -21.35 -24.73
CA LEU A 11 -49.82 -20.96 -23.34
C LEU A 11 -48.54 -21.05 -22.52
N TYR A 12 -47.79 -22.15 -22.67
CA TYR A 12 -46.52 -22.31 -22.03
C TYR A 12 -45.52 -21.21 -22.41
N LEU A 13 -45.33 -20.91 -23.71
CA LEU A 13 -44.46 -19.84 -24.19
C LEU A 13 -44.89 -18.46 -23.69
N ALA A 14 -46.21 -18.20 -23.63
CA ALA A 14 -46.74 -16.95 -23.08
C ALA A 14 -46.40 -16.81 -21.59
N ILE A 15 -46.54 -17.89 -20.81
CA ILE A 15 -46.24 -17.90 -19.38
C ILE A 15 -44.71 -17.85 -19.13
N ALA A 16 -43.93 -18.67 -19.86
CA ALA A 16 -42.48 -18.69 -19.77
C ALA A 16 -41.81 -17.36 -20.14
N GLY A 17 -42.48 -16.53 -20.99
CA GLY A 17 -42.05 -15.19 -21.34
C GLY A 17 -42.03 -14.21 -20.15
N PHE A 18 -42.70 -14.51 -19.04
CA PHE A 18 -42.81 -13.66 -17.86
C PHE A 18 -41.81 -14.06 -16.73
N SER A 19 -40.54 -14.24 -17.06
CA SER A 19 -39.56 -14.47 -16.00
C SER A 19 -39.21 -13.15 -15.29
N GLY A 20 -39.00 -13.24 -13.97
CA GLY A 20 -38.61 -12.10 -13.14
C GLY A 20 -37.13 -11.70 -13.27
N VAL A 21 -36.33 -12.40 -14.09
CA VAL A 21 -34.88 -12.22 -14.21
C VAL A 21 -34.49 -10.78 -14.58
N ARG A 22 -35.28 -10.10 -15.41
CA ARG A 22 -35.06 -8.67 -15.77
C ARG A 22 -35.17 -7.72 -14.57
N ARG A 23 -35.87 -8.13 -13.51
CA ARG A 23 -36.07 -7.37 -12.26
C ARG A 23 -35.25 -7.91 -11.12
N ALA A 24 -34.26 -8.75 -11.42
CA ALA A 24 -33.36 -9.29 -10.41
C ALA A 24 -32.68 -8.18 -9.60
N LYS A 25 -32.56 -8.41 -8.31
CA LYS A 25 -31.84 -7.55 -7.36
C LYS A 25 -30.93 -8.45 -6.53
N GLY A 26 -29.87 -7.87 -6.01
CA GLY A 26 -29.00 -8.65 -5.13
C GLY A 26 -28.13 -7.78 -4.25
N ALA A 27 -27.57 -8.43 -3.25
CA ALA A 27 -26.58 -7.85 -2.34
C ALA A 27 -25.34 -8.74 -2.34
N ARG A 28 -24.18 -8.11 -2.27
CA ARG A 28 -22.88 -8.77 -2.20
C ARG A 28 -22.29 -8.54 -0.83
N ALA A 29 -21.80 -9.59 -0.20
CA ALA A 29 -20.96 -9.56 0.98
C ALA A 29 -19.57 -10.05 0.58
N LEU A 30 -18.55 -9.37 1.06
CA LEU A 30 -17.14 -9.70 0.87
C LEU A 30 -16.58 -10.11 2.22
N SER A 31 -15.94 -11.26 2.32
CA SER A 31 -15.21 -11.69 3.51
C SER A 31 -13.82 -12.13 3.13
N SER A 32 -12.81 -11.67 3.86
CA SER A 32 -11.52 -12.33 3.88
C SER A 32 -11.62 -13.52 4.82
N GLY A 33 -10.99 -14.63 4.52
CA GLY A 33 -11.16 -15.90 5.24
C GLY A 33 -10.77 -15.91 6.72
N GLN A 34 -10.51 -14.75 7.31
CA GLN A 34 -10.24 -14.55 8.74
C GLN A 34 -11.22 -13.48 9.27
N ASP A 35 -11.73 -13.67 10.46
CA ASP A 35 -12.78 -12.86 11.07
C ASP A 35 -12.44 -11.37 11.14
N HIS A 36 -13.41 -10.52 10.75
CA HIS A 36 -13.54 -9.09 10.98
C HIS A 36 -12.48 -8.12 10.44
N GLU A 37 -12.91 -7.24 9.49
CA GLU A 37 -12.26 -5.95 9.09
C GLU A 37 -10.75 -5.97 8.83
N GLU A 38 -10.15 -7.13 8.56
CA GLU A 38 -8.73 -7.17 8.22
C GLU A 38 -8.47 -6.54 6.86
N LEU A 39 -7.49 -5.66 6.85
CA LEU A 39 -6.97 -5.03 5.65
C LEU A 39 -6.42 -6.11 4.72
N LEU A 40 -7.02 -6.25 3.53
CA LEU A 40 -6.57 -7.20 2.51
C LEU A 40 -5.15 -6.84 2.05
N HIS A 41 -4.28 -7.83 1.97
CA HIS A 41 -2.92 -7.70 1.47
C HIS A 41 -2.71 -8.49 0.17
N ALA A 42 -1.73 -8.10 -0.61
CA ALA A 42 -1.40 -8.79 -1.84
C ALA A 42 -1.07 -10.26 -1.57
N GLY A 43 -1.75 -11.15 -2.29
CA GLY A 43 -1.72 -12.59 -2.12
C GLY A 43 -2.93 -13.16 -1.40
N ASP A 44 -3.76 -12.33 -0.77
CA ASP A 44 -4.99 -12.77 -0.14
C ASP A 44 -6.06 -13.10 -1.17
N GLN A 45 -6.97 -13.97 -0.78
CA GLN A 45 -8.16 -14.34 -1.55
C GLN A 45 -9.40 -13.80 -0.85
N VAL A 46 -10.35 -13.32 -1.61
CA VAL A 46 -11.62 -12.81 -1.10
C VAL A 46 -12.73 -13.81 -1.40
N GLN A 47 -13.45 -14.20 -0.38
CA GLN A 47 -14.68 -14.96 -0.53
C GLN A 47 -15.83 -14.01 -0.78
N VAL A 48 -16.50 -14.19 -1.89
CA VAL A 48 -17.65 -13.38 -2.32
C VAL A 48 -18.91 -14.18 -2.07
N GLN A 49 -19.81 -13.63 -1.31
CA GLN A 49 -21.15 -14.18 -1.12
C GLN A 49 -22.14 -13.25 -1.80
N LEU A 50 -22.90 -13.77 -2.74
CA LEU A 50 -23.91 -13.03 -3.48
C LEU A 50 -25.28 -13.61 -3.21
N ARG A 51 -26.17 -12.77 -2.69
CA ARG A 51 -27.58 -13.10 -2.53
C ARG A 51 -28.37 -12.44 -3.65
N VAL A 52 -29.06 -13.24 -4.44
CA VAL A 52 -29.86 -12.79 -5.58
C VAL A 52 -31.33 -13.00 -5.26
N ASN A 53 -32.14 -11.99 -5.54
CA ASN A 53 -33.59 -12.05 -5.43
C ASN A 53 -34.22 -11.76 -6.80
N ILE A 54 -34.95 -12.72 -7.31
CA ILE A 54 -35.60 -12.66 -8.62
C ILE A 54 -37.11 -12.68 -8.38
N PRO A 55 -37.77 -11.51 -8.43
CA PRO A 55 -39.21 -11.44 -8.22
C PRO A 55 -39.93 -12.11 -9.38
N GLY A 56 -40.72 -13.12 -9.11
CA GLY A 56 -41.49 -13.83 -10.13
C GLY A 56 -42.54 -14.72 -9.50
N PHE A 57 -43.54 -15.09 -10.29
CA PHE A 57 -44.60 -16.01 -9.89
C PHE A 57 -44.23 -17.46 -10.18
N LEU A 58 -43.43 -17.69 -11.21
CA LEU A 58 -43.02 -19.02 -11.64
C LEU A 58 -41.66 -19.37 -11.03
N PRO A 59 -41.48 -20.59 -10.55
CA PRO A 59 -40.19 -21.10 -10.11
C PRO A 59 -39.26 -21.19 -11.34
N LEU A 60 -38.03 -20.68 -11.17
CA LEU A 60 -36.99 -20.80 -12.18
C LEU A 60 -36.21 -22.09 -11.98
N PRO A 61 -35.92 -22.86 -13.03
CA PRO A 61 -35.19 -24.12 -12.93
C PRO A 61 -33.75 -23.89 -12.45
N TYR A 62 -33.10 -22.89 -12.97
CA TYR A 62 -31.78 -22.42 -12.55
C TYR A 62 -31.52 -20.99 -13.05
N VAL A 63 -30.54 -20.35 -12.43
CA VAL A 63 -30.08 -19.03 -12.84
C VAL A 63 -28.55 -19.05 -12.89
N VAL A 64 -28.01 -18.67 -14.01
CA VAL A 64 -26.57 -18.46 -14.17
C VAL A 64 -26.25 -17.00 -13.85
N VAL A 65 -25.35 -16.81 -12.93
CA VAL A 65 -24.87 -15.48 -12.51
C VAL A 65 -23.46 -15.30 -13.02
N ARG A 66 -23.21 -14.18 -13.67
CA ARG A 66 -21.87 -13.75 -14.10
C ARG A 66 -21.48 -12.50 -13.36
N GLU A 67 -20.33 -12.57 -12.70
CA GLU A 67 -19.67 -11.46 -12.01
C GLU A 67 -18.38 -11.10 -12.73
N MET A 68 -18.11 -9.80 -12.85
CA MET A 68 -16.84 -9.32 -13.37
C MET A 68 -16.16 -8.42 -12.35
N LEU A 69 -14.97 -8.80 -11.96
CA LEU A 69 -14.08 -8.05 -11.08
C LEU A 69 -13.04 -7.33 -11.94
N HIS A 70 -12.91 -6.03 -11.76
CA HIS A 70 -11.94 -5.19 -12.45
C HIS A 70 -10.93 -4.63 -11.47
N ARG A 71 -9.66 -4.72 -11.82
CA ARG A 71 -8.57 -4.01 -11.14
C ARG A 71 -8.30 -2.68 -11.84
N HIS A 72 -7.87 -1.68 -11.10
CA HIS A 72 -7.60 -0.33 -11.62
C HIS A 72 -6.56 -0.27 -12.76
N ASN A 73 -5.73 -1.29 -12.95
CA ASN A 73 -4.75 -1.39 -14.03
C ASN A 73 -5.32 -1.95 -15.35
N GLY A 74 -6.63 -2.27 -15.38
CA GLY A 74 -7.32 -2.81 -16.55
C GLY A 74 -7.48 -4.33 -16.58
N GLU A 75 -6.85 -5.07 -15.66
CA GLU A 75 -7.07 -6.51 -15.52
C GLU A 75 -8.49 -6.81 -15.06
N SER A 76 -9.04 -7.92 -15.54
CA SER A 76 -10.40 -8.33 -15.18
C SER A 76 -10.53 -9.84 -15.08
N TRP A 77 -11.36 -10.28 -14.14
CA TRP A 77 -11.71 -11.68 -13.91
C TRP A 77 -13.21 -11.85 -14.05
N SER A 78 -13.62 -12.95 -14.69
CA SER A 78 -15.03 -13.32 -14.85
C SER A 78 -15.32 -14.58 -14.05
N PHE A 79 -16.30 -14.49 -13.17
CA PHE A 79 -16.80 -15.63 -12.38
C PHE A 79 -18.19 -15.97 -12.90
N ARG A 80 -18.42 -17.27 -13.14
CA ARG A 80 -19.71 -17.77 -13.64
C ARG A 80 -20.16 -18.91 -12.76
N GLU A 81 -21.24 -18.69 -12.04
CA GLU A 81 -21.82 -19.65 -11.11
C GLU A 81 -23.31 -19.84 -11.39
N SER A 82 -23.85 -20.98 -11.04
CA SER A 82 -25.27 -21.29 -11.17
C SER A 82 -25.91 -21.48 -9.80
N LEU A 83 -27.12 -20.99 -9.65
CA LEU A 83 -27.91 -21.20 -8.45
C LEU A 83 -29.34 -21.64 -8.82
N ILE A 84 -29.98 -22.34 -7.92
CA ILE A 84 -31.41 -22.69 -7.98
C ILE A 84 -32.11 -21.81 -6.95
N PRO A 85 -32.95 -20.85 -7.39
CA PRO A 85 -33.69 -20.03 -6.47
C PRO A 85 -34.74 -20.85 -5.70
N ASN A 86 -34.98 -20.48 -4.45
CA ASN A 86 -36.07 -21.10 -3.69
C ASN A 86 -37.45 -20.62 -4.22
N MET A 87 -38.53 -21.14 -3.67
CA MET A 87 -39.92 -20.80 -4.07
C MET A 87 -40.26 -19.30 -3.91
N ARG A 88 -39.45 -18.53 -3.20
CA ARG A 88 -39.58 -17.07 -3.06
C ARG A 88 -38.67 -16.30 -4.03
N GLY A 89 -38.02 -16.97 -4.95
CA GLY A 89 -37.10 -16.38 -5.91
C GLY A 89 -35.75 -15.95 -5.33
N VAL A 90 -35.39 -16.40 -4.14
CA VAL A 90 -34.12 -16.05 -3.48
C VAL A 90 -33.14 -17.19 -3.63
N GLY A 91 -31.94 -16.88 -4.07
CA GLY A 91 -30.81 -17.80 -4.13
C GLY A 91 -29.54 -17.17 -3.61
N GLU A 92 -28.64 -17.98 -3.12
CA GLU A 92 -27.34 -17.56 -2.62
C GLU A 92 -26.24 -18.38 -3.35
N LEU A 93 -25.17 -17.73 -3.69
CA LEU A 93 -23.98 -18.36 -4.23
C LEU A 93 -22.74 -17.78 -3.56
N SER A 94 -21.68 -18.57 -3.55
CA SER A 94 -20.39 -18.15 -3.04
C SER A 94 -19.29 -18.62 -3.99
N PHE A 95 -18.29 -17.74 -4.20
CA PHE A 95 -17.09 -18.09 -4.95
C PHE A 95 -15.90 -17.38 -4.33
N GLN A 96 -14.71 -17.83 -4.66
CA GLN A 96 -13.45 -17.29 -4.18
C GLN A 96 -12.67 -16.67 -5.32
N THR A 97 -12.07 -15.50 -5.06
CA THR A 97 -11.17 -14.88 -6.04
C THR A 97 -9.85 -15.65 -6.11
N PRO A 98 -9.08 -15.55 -7.20
CA PRO A 98 -7.67 -15.94 -7.17
C PRO A 98 -6.90 -15.08 -6.14
N PRO A 99 -5.66 -15.45 -5.79
CA PRO A 99 -4.80 -14.56 -5.02
C PRO A 99 -4.69 -13.19 -5.71
N LEU A 100 -5.05 -12.13 -4.98
CA LEU A 100 -5.14 -10.79 -5.54
C LEU A 100 -3.82 -10.05 -5.36
N GLU A 101 -3.42 -9.33 -6.35
CA GLU A 101 -2.31 -8.40 -6.25
C GLU A 101 -2.76 -7.07 -5.64
N ARG A 102 -1.82 -6.23 -5.24
CA ARG A 102 -2.07 -4.86 -4.76
C ARG A 102 -2.90 -4.06 -5.77
N GLY A 103 -3.90 -3.36 -5.29
CA GLY A 103 -4.70 -2.50 -6.16
C GLY A 103 -6.08 -2.17 -5.63
N LYS A 104 -6.78 -1.37 -6.41
CA LYS A 104 -8.21 -1.08 -6.21
C LYS A 104 -9.03 -2.00 -7.11
N TYR A 105 -9.99 -2.68 -6.52
CA TYR A 105 -10.86 -3.65 -7.18
C TYR A 105 -12.30 -3.19 -7.12
N VAL A 106 -12.99 -3.35 -8.24
CA VAL A 106 -14.40 -2.95 -8.38
C VAL A 106 -15.16 -4.04 -9.13
N PHE A 107 -16.24 -4.53 -8.55
CA PHE A 107 -17.17 -5.37 -9.27
C PHE A 107 -18.05 -4.52 -10.19
N SER A 108 -18.21 -4.96 -11.44
CA SER A 108 -19.12 -4.35 -12.41
C SER A 108 -20.57 -4.73 -12.11
N LYS A 109 -21.44 -4.60 -13.11
CA LYS A 109 -22.81 -5.08 -13.02
C LYS A 109 -22.84 -6.60 -12.98
N THR A 110 -23.63 -7.14 -12.08
CA THR A 110 -23.98 -8.57 -12.05
C THR A 110 -24.93 -8.88 -13.18
N GLU A 111 -24.62 -9.88 -13.97
CA GLU A 111 -25.49 -10.38 -15.04
C GLU A 111 -26.12 -11.70 -14.58
N CYS A 112 -27.44 -11.79 -14.77
CA CYS A 112 -28.19 -13.01 -14.51
C CYS A 112 -28.82 -13.50 -15.81
N SER A 113 -28.69 -14.79 -16.09
CA SER A 113 -29.41 -15.44 -17.21
C SER A 113 -30.09 -16.72 -16.72
N SER A 114 -31.25 -16.99 -17.27
CA SER A 114 -31.98 -18.22 -17.02
C SER A 114 -32.66 -18.66 -18.31
N GLU A 115 -32.65 -19.94 -18.57
CA GLU A 115 -33.40 -20.55 -19.66
C GLU A 115 -34.66 -21.22 -19.12
N ASP A 116 -35.67 -21.31 -19.94
CA ASP A 116 -36.87 -22.08 -19.63
C ASP A 116 -36.55 -23.59 -19.63
N ILE A 117 -37.49 -24.44 -19.18
CA ILE A 117 -37.29 -25.88 -19.01
C ILE A 117 -36.92 -26.58 -20.34
N PHE A 118 -37.34 -26.03 -21.47
CA PHE A 118 -37.08 -26.56 -22.80
C PHE A 118 -35.91 -25.84 -23.51
N GLY A 119 -35.29 -24.83 -22.90
CA GLY A 119 -34.22 -24.05 -23.53
C GLY A 119 -34.64 -23.20 -24.71
N LEU A 120 -35.97 -22.90 -24.85
CA LEU A 120 -36.51 -22.14 -25.99
C LEU A 120 -36.43 -20.64 -25.77
N ILE A 121 -36.46 -20.18 -24.53
CA ILE A 121 -36.45 -18.75 -24.16
C ILE A 121 -35.35 -18.50 -23.12
N GLU A 122 -34.41 -17.64 -23.49
CA GLU A 122 -33.38 -17.14 -22.55
C GLU A 122 -33.81 -15.77 -22.00
N HIS A 123 -33.82 -15.67 -20.70
CA HIS A 123 -34.07 -14.41 -19.97
C HIS A 123 -32.79 -13.86 -19.41
N ARG A 124 -32.51 -12.59 -19.69
CA ARG A 124 -31.33 -11.91 -19.18
C ARG A 124 -31.73 -10.69 -18.33
N GLY A 125 -31.05 -10.49 -17.24
CA GLY A 125 -31.20 -9.34 -16.36
C GLY A 125 -29.87 -8.88 -15.81
N THR A 126 -29.80 -7.63 -15.37
CA THR A 126 -28.60 -7.08 -14.76
C THR A 126 -28.98 -6.24 -13.55
N PHE A 127 -28.15 -6.26 -12.53
CA PHE A 127 -28.27 -5.38 -11.38
C PHE A 127 -26.89 -4.90 -10.90
N LYS A 128 -26.88 -3.84 -10.09
CA LYS A 128 -25.67 -3.35 -9.42
C LYS A 128 -25.71 -3.74 -7.97
N ALA A 129 -24.72 -4.49 -7.50
CA ALA A 129 -24.43 -4.72 -6.10
C ALA A 129 -23.12 -4.00 -5.74
N LYS A 130 -23.09 -3.35 -4.57
CA LYS A 130 -21.86 -2.71 -4.08
C LYS A 130 -20.75 -3.76 -3.94
N GLY A 131 -19.53 -3.41 -4.33
CA GLY A 131 -18.38 -4.31 -4.26
C GLY A 131 -17.14 -3.58 -4.75
N GLU A 132 -16.59 -2.72 -3.90
CA GLU A 132 -15.33 -2.04 -4.09
C GLU A 132 -14.46 -2.30 -2.86
N PHE A 133 -13.21 -2.70 -3.08
CA PHE A 133 -12.26 -2.95 -2.02
C PHE A 133 -10.84 -2.65 -2.49
N ARG A 134 -9.93 -2.53 -1.54
CA ARG A 134 -8.52 -2.27 -1.80
C ARG A 134 -7.67 -3.38 -1.21
N VAL A 135 -6.66 -3.77 -1.96
CA VAL A 135 -5.65 -4.74 -1.56
C VAL A 135 -4.34 -3.97 -1.36
N LEU A 136 -3.84 -3.99 -0.14
CA LEU A 136 -2.60 -3.33 0.26
C LEU A 136 -1.37 -4.09 -0.26
N PRO A 137 -0.22 -3.43 -0.40
CA PRO A 137 1.05 -4.12 -0.64
C PRO A 137 1.35 -5.13 0.46
N ARG A 138 2.08 -6.19 0.15
CA ARG A 138 2.64 -7.07 1.19
C ARG A 138 3.61 -6.30 2.05
N THR A 139 3.58 -6.57 3.35
CA THR A 139 4.54 -6.01 4.29
C THR A 139 5.19 -7.12 5.09
N VAL A 140 6.42 -6.87 5.55
CA VAL A 140 7.13 -7.76 6.47
C VAL A 140 7.56 -6.96 7.70
N PHE A 141 7.57 -7.65 8.84
CA PHE A 141 8.00 -7.06 10.09
C PHE A 141 9.51 -6.82 10.08
N ILE A 142 9.93 -5.56 10.19
CA ILE A 142 11.34 -5.16 10.30
C ILE A 142 11.62 -4.86 11.79
N PRO A 143 12.42 -5.66 12.50
CA PRO A 143 12.68 -5.43 13.91
C PRO A 143 13.60 -4.24 14.13
N TYR A 144 14.53 -4.00 13.22
CA TYR A 144 15.56 -2.99 13.34
C TYR A 144 16.02 -2.51 11.96
N TRP A 145 16.29 -1.19 11.84
CA TRP A 145 16.87 -0.62 10.63
C TRP A 145 18.19 0.09 10.94
N GLN A 146 19.29 -0.47 10.42
CA GLN A 146 20.66 0.01 10.66
C GLN A 146 20.87 1.48 10.19
N LEU A 147 20.00 2.00 9.33
CA LEU A 147 20.04 3.39 8.90
C LEU A 147 20.07 4.37 10.08
N TYR A 148 19.41 4.03 11.19
CA TYR A 148 19.31 4.85 12.40
C TYR A 148 20.33 4.50 13.48
N ASP A 149 21.31 3.62 13.18
CA ASP A 149 22.34 3.28 14.16
C ASP A 149 23.31 4.44 14.38
N ARG A 150 23.44 4.87 15.62
CA ARG A 150 24.34 5.96 16.05
C ARG A 150 25.81 5.65 15.84
N LYS A 151 26.22 4.41 15.98
CA LYS A 151 27.63 4.00 15.84
C LYS A 151 28.16 4.17 14.43
N SER A 152 27.29 4.27 13.45
CA SER A 152 27.59 4.42 12.04
C SER A 152 27.66 5.89 11.58
N ARG A 153 27.57 6.86 12.49
CA ARG A 153 27.72 8.29 12.20
C ARG A 153 29.18 8.68 12.04
N LEU A 154 29.88 8.10 11.09
CA LEU A 154 31.10 8.65 10.57
C LEU A 154 30.73 9.66 9.50
N SER A 155 30.90 10.96 9.86
CA SER A 155 30.95 12.13 8.98
C SER A 155 29.67 12.50 8.21
N GLY A 156 28.83 13.33 8.82
CA GLY A 156 27.86 14.17 8.15
C GLY A 156 27.58 15.39 9.02
N PRO A 157 27.30 16.59 8.43
CA PRO A 157 27.10 17.81 9.21
C PRO A 157 25.92 17.64 10.16
N GLN A 158 26.21 17.86 11.45
CA GLN A 158 25.21 17.93 12.52
C GLN A 158 24.37 19.19 12.32
N THR A 159 23.19 19.07 11.78
CA THR A 159 22.15 20.10 11.99
C THR A 159 20.79 19.55 11.58
N ALA A 160 20.15 18.83 12.47
CA ALA A 160 18.70 18.69 12.43
C ALA A 160 18.17 18.70 13.86
N GLN A 161 17.97 19.89 14.39
CA GLN A 161 17.19 20.11 15.59
C GLN A 161 15.72 19.81 15.25
N THR A 162 15.24 18.65 15.63
CA THR A 162 13.81 18.35 15.64
C THR A 162 13.51 17.45 16.83
N ARG A 163 12.50 17.79 17.59
CA ARG A 163 12.16 17.24 18.90
C ARG A 163 11.86 15.73 18.87
N SER A 164 12.73 14.93 19.45
CA SER A 164 12.50 13.51 19.77
C SER A 164 12.36 13.30 21.26
N ARG A 165 11.61 12.26 21.62
CA ARG A 165 11.20 11.95 23.00
C ARG A 165 12.30 11.39 23.93
N ARG A 166 13.55 11.25 23.49
CA ARG A 166 14.64 10.81 24.38
C ARG A 166 15.41 12.03 24.89
N GLU A 167 15.29 12.26 26.17
CA GLU A 167 16.12 13.26 26.86
C GLU A 167 17.59 12.87 26.73
N THR A 168 18.40 13.75 26.18
CA THR A 168 19.85 13.61 26.26
C THR A 168 20.29 13.97 27.66
N THR A 169 21.46 13.49 28.09
CA THR A 169 22.10 13.96 29.32
C THR A 169 22.65 15.39 29.20
N GLN A 170 22.58 15.98 28.01
CA GLN A 170 23.10 17.30 27.72
C GLN A 170 22.07 18.37 28.08
N ILE A 171 22.47 19.29 28.96
CA ILE A 171 21.62 20.40 29.42
C ILE A 171 21.70 21.49 28.36
N ASN A 172 20.56 21.79 27.71
CA ASN A 172 20.44 22.83 26.70
C ASN A 172 20.17 24.21 27.31
N GLY A 173 19.56 24.23 28.50
CA GLY A 173 19.20 25.46 29.15
C GLY A 173 18.70 25.29 30.59
N VAL A 174 18.40 26.40 31.22
CA VAL A 174 17.81 26.43 32.56
C VAL A 174 16.58 27.35 32.48
N ARG A 175 15.40 26.78 32.83
CA ARG A 175 14.13 27.51 32.89
C ARG A 175 13.60 27.60 34.32
N ASP A 176 12.60 28.40 34.52
CA ASP A 176 11.90 28.43 35.79
C ASP A 176 11.20 27.10 36.08
N TYR A 177 11.22 26.65 37.31
CA TYR A 177 10.53 25.49 37.77
C TYR A 177 9.01 25.66 37.62
N VAL A 178 8.36 24.67 37.06
CA VAL A 178 6.90 24.59 36.96
C VAL A 178 6.41 23.43 37.82
N TYR A 179 5.32 23.66 38.54
CA TYR A 179 4.72 22.61 39.38
C TYR A 179 4.42 21.35 38.58
N GLY A 180 5.02 20.22 39.02
CA GLY A 180 4.97 18.94 38.31
C GLY A 180 6.32 18.53 37.68
N ASP A 181 7.32 19.41 37.64
CA ASP A 181 8.68 19.01 37.24
C ASP A 181 9.29 18.05 38.28
N ARG A 182 10.00 17.02 37.79
CA ARG A 182 10.68 16.07 38.67
C ARG A 182 11.80 16.77 39.45
N LEU A 183 11.90 16.54 40.74
CA LEU A 183 12.94 17.11 41.61
C LEU A 183 14.38 16.80 41.13
N SER A 184 14.58 15.66 40.45
CA SER A 184 15.88 15.30 39.85
C SER A 184 16.32 16.23 38.73
N ARG A 185 15.40 17.03 38.17
CA ARG A 185 15.67 18.05 37.13
C ARG A 185 16.03 19.41 37.67
N ILE A 186 16.01 19.64 38.97
CA ILE A 186 16.37 20.94 39.55
C ILE A 186 17.84 21.20 39.27
N HIS A 187 18.08 22.44 38.75
CA HIS A 187 19.44 22.97 38.55
C HIS A 187 19.90 23.74 39.81
N TRP A 188 20.41 23.00 40.78
CA TRP A 188 20.74 23.50 42.12
C TRP A 188 21.63 24.77 42.07
N ASN A 189 22.66 24.80 41.22
CA ASN A 189 23.55 25.94 41.12
C ASN A 189 22.84 27.21 40.60
N ALA A 190 21.91 27.08 39.66
CA ALA A 190 21.15 28.22 39.16
C ALA A 190 20.10 28.66 40.19
N THR A 191 19.44 27.71 40.85
CA THR A 191 18.51 27.97 41.97
C THR A 191 19.20 28.75 43.11
N ALA A 192 20.39 28.35 43.50
CA ALA A 192 21.16 29.01 44.55
C ALA A 192 21.57 30.46 44.17
N LYS A 193 21.87 30.69 42.88
CA LYS A 193 22.24 32.05 42.38
C LYS A 193 21.07 32.99 42.23
N THR A 194 19.91 32.47 41.86
CA THR A 194 18.75 33.32 41.53
C THR A 194 17.73 33.42 42.65
N GLY A 195 17.83 32.57 43.69
CA GLY A 195 16.84 32.48 44.77
C GLY A 195 15.49 31.91 44.39
N SER A 196 15.30 31.55 43.11
CA SER A 196 14.11 30.92 42.59
C SER A 196 14.40 29.53 42.00
N TRP A 197 13.45 28.63 42.13
CA TRP A 197 13.65 27.24 41.67
C TRP A 197 13.82 27.21 40.16
N LYS A 198 14.91 26.62 39.69
CA LYS A 198 15.26 26.46 38.27
C LYS A 198 15.32 24.99 37.90
N SER A 199 14.72 24.65 36.78
CA SER A 199 14.73 23.32 36.22
C SER A 199 15.70 23.21 35.04
N LYS A 200 16.41 22.09 34.93
CA LYS A 200 17.27 21.77 33.78
C LYS A 200 16.38 21.50 32.58
N GLU A 201 16.66 22.18 31.49
CA GLU A 201 16.07 21.90 30.19
C GLU A 201 17.06 21.03 29.42
N PHE A 202 16.65 19.80 29.17
CA PHE A 202 17.47 18.85 28.42
C PHE A 202 17.21 19.00 26.94
N GLU A 203 18.27 18.82 26.16
CA GLU A 203 18.14 18.75 24.72
C GLU A 203 17.38 17.47 24.33
N HIS A 204 16.32 17.62 23.57
CA HIS A 204 15.59 16.49 23.02
C HIS A 204 16.22 16.11 21.68
N GLU A 205 16.81 14.95 21.62
CA GLU A 205 17.35 14.42 20.38
C GLU A 205 16.21 14.03 19.46
N SER A 206 16.12 14.71 18.32
CA SER A 206 15.09 14.41 17.34
C SER A 206 15.51 13.27 16.42
N VAL A 207 14.63 12.29 16.21
CA VAL A 207 14.82 11.32 15.14
C VAL A 207 14.70 12.06 13.81
N PRO A 208 15.72 12.00 12.94
CA PRO A 208 15.66 12.69 11.67
C PRO A 208 14.49 12.16 10.82
N LYS A 209 13.80 13.09 10.18
CA LYS A 209 12.73 12.75 9.23
C LYS A 209 13.30 11.91 8.10
N THR A 210 12.49 11.00 7.58
CA THR A 210 12.89 10.13 6.47
C THR A 210 11.93 10.30 5.32
N VAL A 211 12.45 10.48 4.13
CA VAL A 211 11.69 10.51 2.88
C VAL A 211 12.04 9.27 2.07
N LEU A 212 11.07 8.39 1.90
CA LEU A 212 11.16 7.27 0.96
C LEU A 212 10.86 7.80 -0.44
N VAL A 213 11.75 7.54 -1.37
CA VAL A 213 11.62 7.94 -2.77
C VAL A 213 11.52 6.70 -3.62
N ILE A 214 10.35 6.46 -4.19
CA ILE A 214 10.11 5.31 -5.07
C ILE A 214 10.32 5.76 -6.51
N ASP A 215 11.19 5.06 -7.18
CA ASP A 215 11.29 5.11 -8.63
C ASP A 215 10.10 4.35 -9.23
N ALA A 216 9.20 5.04 -9.89
CA ALA A 216 8.04 4.48 -10.58
C ALA A 216 8.08 4.80 -12.09
N LEU A 217 9.28 4.94 -12.65
CA LEU A 217 9.50 5.15 -14.08
C LEU A 217 9.48 3.79 -14.80
N ALA A 218 8.68 3.68 -15.85
CA ALA A 218 8.54 2.42 -16.61
C ALA A 218 9.88 1.92 -17.17
N ALA A 219 10.77 2.84 -17.52
CA ALA A 219 12.09 2.52 -18.05
C ALA A 219 13.05 1.87 -17.03
N SER A 220 12.71 1.91 -15.74
CA SER A 220 13.50 1.32 -14.67
C SER A 220 13.19 -0.16 -14.43
N TYR A 221 12.05 -0.64 -14.92
CA TYR A 221 11.54 -1.97 -14.63
C TYR A 221 11.37 -2.80 -15.90
N GLU A 222 11.95 -3.98 -15.92
CA GLU A 222 11.72 -4.97 -16.98
C GLU A 222 10.53 -5.89 -16.65
N GLN A 223 10.28 -6.12 -15.37
CA GLN A 223 9.26 -7.03 -14.86
C GLN A 223 8.40 -6.36 -13.79
N SER A 224 7.12 -6.69 -13.78
CA SER A 224 6.15 -6.17 -12.81
C SER A 224 6.51 -6.59 -11.37
N GLU A 225 7.03 -7.80 -11.18
CA GLU A 225 7.41 -8.33 -9.87
C GLU A 225 8.48 -7.48 -9.19
N THR A 226 9.42 -6.93 -9.97
CA THR A 226 10.47 -6.03 -9.43
C THR A 226 9.87 -4.73 -8.90
N PHE A 227 8.85 -4.19 -9.58
CA PHE A 227 8.13 -3.02 -9.10
C PHE A 227 7.28 -3.33 -7.86
N GLU A 228 6.58 -4.45 -7.83
CA GLU A 228 5.82 -4.88 -6.67
C GLU A 228 6.71 -5.13 -5.44
N LEU A 229 7.94 -5.63 -5.64
CA LEU A 229 8.93 -5.74 -4.58
C LEU A 229 9.38 -4.37 -4.06
N ALA A 230 9.60 -3.39 -4.94
CA ALA A 230 9.93 -2.02 -4.55
C ALA A 230 8.81 -1.38 -3.71
N VAL A 231 7.55 -1.53 -4.14
CA VAL A 231 6.38 -1.02 -3.42
C VAL A 231 6.20 -1.72 -2.07
N SER A 232 6.36 -3.03 -2.02
CA SER A 232 6.26 -3.82 -0.78
C SER A 232 7.39 -3.48 0.22
N THR A 233 8.58 -3.20 -0.30
CA THR A 233 9.71 -2.70 0.49
C THR A 233 9.37 -1.33 1.09
N ALA A 234 8.86 -0.39 0.29
CA ALA A 234 8.46 0.92 0.78
C ALA A 234 7.34 0.84 1.83
N ALA A 235 6.33 -0.01 1.60
CA ALA A 235 5.25 -0.26 2.55
C ALA A 235 5.78 -0.79 3.89
N SER A 236 6.69 -1.77 3.86
CA SER A 236 7.32 -2.34 5.07
C SER A 236 8.14 -1.30 5.84
N LEU A 237 8.85 -0.41 5.14
CA LEU A 237 9.60 0.68 5.75
C LEU A 237 8.68 1.76 6.36
N LEU A 238 7.54 2.06 5.72
CA LEU A 238 6.53 2.96 6.29
C LEU A 238 5.91 2.38 7.56
N GLU A 239 5.65 1.07 7.60
CA GLU A 239 5.15 0.39 8.79
C GLU A 239 6.18 0.39 9.92
N TYR A 240 7.45 0.13 9.59
CA TYR A 240 8.54 0.27 10.54
C TYR A 240 8.57 1.68 11.16
N GLY A 241 8.57 2.73 10.33
CA GLY A 241 8.59 4.10 10.79
C GLY A 241 7.39 4.48 11.67
N SER A 242 6.20 3.97 11.35
CA SER A 242 5.00 4.18 12.14
C SER A 242 5.10 3.54 13.54
N ARG A 243 5.61 2.32 13.61
CA ARG A 243 5.81 1.60 14.86
C ARG A 243 6.85 2.29 15.75
N GLU A 244 7.93 2.78 15.15
CA GLU A 244 8.99 3.51 15.85
C GLU A 244 8.65 4.99 16.07
N ARG A 245 7.44 5.46 15.66
CA ARG A 245 6.97 6.84 15.76
C ARG A 245 7.92 7.84 15.10
N MET A 246 8.37 7.50 13.90
CA MET A 246 9.26 8.33 13.10
C MET A 246 8.46 9.17 12.09
N GLY A 247 8.95 10.37 11.81
CA GLY A 247 8.40 11.21 10.75
C GLY A 247 8.76 10.65 9.37
N MET A 248 7.87 9.82 8.79
CA MET A 248 8.05 9.23 7.47
C MET A 248 7.31 10.02 6.41
N GLY A 249 7.97 10.27 5.28
CA GLY A 249 7.38 10.86 4.07
C GLY A 249 7.55 9.93 2.89
N LEU A 250 6.76 10.15 1.86
CA LEU A 250 6.77 9.35 0.63
C LEU A 250 6.83 10.26 -0.59
N MET A 251 7.75 9.98 -1.49
CA MET A 251 7.84 10.60 -2.81
C MET A 251 7.78 9.51 -3.87
N THR A 252 7.00 9.75 -4.91
CA THR A 252 6.93 8.87 -6.08
C THR A 252 7.40 9.61 -7.32
N LEU A 253 8.37 9.06 -8.00
CA LEU A 253 8.90 9.58 -9.27
C LEU A 253 8.23 8.85 -10.42
N SER A 254 7.31 9.53 -11.09
CA SER A 254 6.53 9.05 -12.23
C SER A 254 6.24 10.23 -13.17
N ASP A 255 5.40 10.07 -14.17
CA ASP A 255 4.93 11.20 -15.01
C ASP A 255 4.33 12.32 -14.15
N LYS A 256 3.60 11.95 -13.10
CA LYS A 256 3.04 12.87 -12.10
C LYS A 256 3.73 12.62 -10.76
N ASN A 257 4.85 13.31 -10.55
CA ASN A 257 5.55 13.22 -9.28
C ASN A 257 4.64 13.62 -8.12
N THR A 258 4.62 12.80 -7.07
CA THR A 258 3.81 13.03 -5.87
C THR A 258 4.73 13.11 -4.66
N PHE A 259 4.47 14.03 -3.74
CA PHE A 259 5.18 14.14 -2.48
C PHE A 259 4.19 14.24 -1.31
N LEU A 260 4.33 13.34 -0.38
CA LEU A 260 3.64 13.33 0.91
C LEU A 260 4.67 13.62 1.99
N ALA A 261 4.50 14.75 2.66
CA ALA A 261 5.48 15.26 3.62
C ALA A 261 5.66 14.32 4.81
N PRO A 262 6.87 14.28 5.42
CA PRO A 262 7.12 13.46 6.59
C PRO A 262 6.21 13.81 7.76
N SER A 263 5.52 12.79 8.28
CA SER A 263 4.56 12.90 9.38
C SER A 263 4.65 11.67 10.29
N GLU A 264 4.34 11.86 11.56
CA GLU A 264 4.17 10.77 12.54
C GLU A 264 2.70 10.34 12.67
N SER A 265 1.80 11.03 11.97
CA SER A 265 0.35 10.81 12.04
C SER A 265 -0.04 9.49 11.39
N LEU A 266 -0.90 8.72 12.07
CA LEU A 266 -1.49 7.50 11.52
C LEU A 266 -2.35 7.79 10.28
N ILE A 267 -3.01 8.96 10.22
CA ILE A 267 -3.83 9.39 9.08
C ILE A 267 -2.95 9.60 7.85
N ASP A 268 -1.82 10.26 8.01
CA ASP A 268 -0.90 10.51 6.89
C ASP A 268 -0.21 9.22 6.44
N ARG A 269 0.11 8.31 7.37
CA ARG A 269 0.57 6.97 7.03
C ARG A 269 -0.47 6.24 6.18
N GLN A 270 -1.74 6.27 6.58
CA GLN A 270 -2.81 5.64 5.81
C GLN A 270 -2.94 6.23 4.41
N LYS A 271 -2.79 7.56 4.25
CA LYS A 271 -2.74 8.20 2.93
C LYS A 271 -1.57 7.70 2.09
N MET A 272 -0.37 7.54 2.70
CA MET A 272 0.81 6.99 2.01
C MET A 272 0.58 5.54 1.58
N MET A 273 0.01 4.70 2.45
CA MET A 273 -0.34 3.31 2.11
C MET A 273 -1.39 3.26 0.98
N HIS A 274 -2.41 4.10 1.02
CA HIS A 274 -3.39 4.19 -0.08
C HIS A 274 -2.74 4.68 -1.38
N HIS A 275 -1.80 5.63 -1.31
CA HIS A 275 -1.04 6.04 -2.48
C HIS A 275 -0.24 4.86 -3.06
N LEU A 276 0.39 4.04 -2.21
CA LEU A 276 1.08 2.82 -2.65
C LEU A 276 0.15 1.79 -3.30
N VAL A 277 -1.14 1.76 -2.94
CA VAL A 277 -2.14 0.91 -3.61
C VAL A 277 -2.39 1.36 -5.04
N ASP A 278 -2.42 2.67 -5.26
CA ASP A 278 -2.85 3.25 -6.54
C ASP A 278 -1.69 3.48 -7.53
N ILE A 279 -0.42 3.51 -7.07
CA ILE A 279 0.72 3.77 -7.96
C ILE A 279 0.95 2.65 -8.94
N GLN A 280 1.33 3.06 -10.15
CA GLN A 280 1.81 2.18 -11.23
C GLN A 280 3.11 2.76 -11.78
N TYR A 281 3.98 1.90 -12.29
CA TYR A 281 5.14 2.38 -13.03
C TYR A 281 4.70 2.82 -14.42
N ASN A 282 4.99 4.07 -14.72
CA ASN A 282 4.62 4.70 -15.97
C ASN A 282 5.69 5.74 -16.38
N GLY A 283 5.48 6.34 -17.56
CA GLY A 283 6.37 7.37 -18.07
C GLY A 283 7.52 6.86 -18.91
N GLN A 284 7.91 7.67 -19.87
CA GLN A 284 9.00 7.36 -20.79
C GLN A 284 10.31 8.01 -20.38
N ASP A 285 10.30 8.98 -19.46
CA ASP A 285 11.52 9.66 -19.02
C ASP A 285 12.33 8.73 -18.09
N ARG A 286 13.63 8.68 -18.36
CA ARG A 286 14.59 7.86 -17.59
C ARG A 286 15.34 8.66 -16.52
N ARG A 287 15.04 9.93 -16.35
CA ARG A 287 15.80 10.83 -15.49
C ARG A 287 15.12 11.01 -14.14
N LEU A 288 15.76 10.54 -13.07
CA LEU A 288 15.28 10.66 -11.69
C LEU A 288 15.40 12.09 -11.16
N LEU A 289 16.54 12.75 -11.43
CA LEU A 289 16.88 14.05 -10.85
C LEU A 289 15.88 15.16 -11.18
N PRO A 290 15.42 15.39 -12.44
CA PRO A 290 14.45 16.45 -12.73
C PRO A 290 13.13 16.27 -12.01
N GLY A 291 12.74 15.03 -11.73
CA GLY A 291 11.52 14.72 -10.95
C GLY A 291 11.63 15.18 -9.51
N VAL A 292 12.78 14.94 -8.89
CA VAL A 292 13.03 15.32 -7.50
C VAL A 292 13.26 16.82 -7.38
N GLU A 293 13.96 17.47 -8.32
CA GLU A 293 14.23 18.91 -8.29
C GLU A 293 12.95 19.75 -8.26
N LYS A 294 11.94 19.36 -9.00
CA LYS A 294 10.62 20.04 -8.98
C LYS A 294 10.01 20.10 -7.59
N LEU A 295 10.23 19.07 -6.78
CA LEU A 295 9.71 18.95 -5.42
C LEU A 295 10.75 19.28 -4.34
N GLY A 296 11.99 19.57 -4.74
CA GLY A 296 13.14 19.74 -3.86
C GLY A 296 13.00 20.82 -2.79
N ARG A 297 12.18 21.86 -3.05
CA ARG A 297 11.89 22.92 -2.05
C ARG A 297 11.04 22.45 -0.88
N GLN A 298 10.31 21.35 -1.06
CA GLN A 298 9.42 20.78 -0.04
C GLN A 298 10.13 19.75 0.84
N LEU A 299 11.32 19.30 0.44
CA LEU A 299 12.09 18.30 1.16
C LEU A 299 12.72 18.91 2.42
N PRO A 300 12.58 18.26 3.58
CA PRO A 300 13.16 18.76 4.82
C PRO A 300 14.69 18.61 4.81
N GLN A 301 15.40 19.64 5.24
CA GLN A 301 16.85 19.57 5.45
C GLN A 301 17.19 18.60 6.58
N GLY A 302 18.34 17.94 6.49
CA GLY A 302 18.79 16.97 7.50
C GLY A 302 18.02 15.64 7.52
N ALA A 303 17.08 15.44 6.59
CA ALA A 303 16.34 14.18 6.49
C ALA A 303 17.18 13.07 5.88
N TYR A 304 16.83 11.82 6.18
CA TYR A 304 17.26 10.69 5.36
C TYR A 304 16.51 10.70 4.03
N PHE A 305 17.26 10.59 2.96
CA PHE A 305 16.75 10.46 1.59
C PHE A 305 16.96 9.02 1.13
N VAL A 306 15.93 8.21 1.15
CA VAL A 306 16.00 6.77 0.87
C VAL A 306 15.42 6.51 -0.51
N LEU A 307 16.28 6.32 -1.50
CA LEU A 307 15.89 5.95 -2.87
C LEU A 307 15.65 4.45 -2.95
N ILE A 308 14.49 4.04 -3.42
CA ILE A 308 14.11 2.66 -3.70
C ILE A 308 13.99 2.52 -5.21
N SER A 309 14.95 1.85 -5.84
CA SER A 309 15.05 1.73 -7.30
C SER A 309 15.84 0.48 -7.70
N PRO A 310 15.53 -0.17 -8.84
CA PRO A 310 16.35 -1.23 -9.41
C PRO A 310 17.55 -0.70 -10.19
N GLN A 311 17.62 0.63 -10.44
CA GLN A 311 18.69 1.22 -11.25
C GLN A 311 20.01 1.23 -10.49
N LYS A 312 21.10 0.99 -11.21
CA LYS A 312 22.49 0.98 -10.74
C LYS A 312 23.40 1.68 -11.76
N ASP A 313 23.05 2.94 -12.03
CA ASP A 313 23.70 3.74 -13.06
C ASP A 313 24.16 5.12 -12.52
N GLU A 314 24.75 5.93 -13.40
CA GLU A 314 25.24 7.26 -13.04
C GLU A 314 24.12 8.22 -12.64
N LYS A 315 22.91 8.03 -13.14
CA LYS A 315 21.74 8.86 -12.79
C LYS A 315 21.33 8.71 -11.31
N VAL A 316 21.46 7.50 -10.78
CA VAL A 316 21.28 7.25 -9.34
C VAL A 316 22.38 7.99 -8.56
N LEU A 317 23.64 7.95 -9.01
CA LEU A 317 24.74 8.66 -8.36
C LEU A 317 24.52 10.18 -8.36
N GLU A 318 24.05 10.75 -9.46
CA GLU A 318 23.72 12.18 -9.57
C GLU A 318 22.63 12.56 -8.55
N LEU A 319 21.58 11.73 -8.46
CA LEU A 319 20.49 11.97 -7.51
C LEU A 319 20.95 11.88 -6.05
N LEU A 320 21.76 10.88 -5.71
CA LEU A 320 22.30 10.73 -4.35
C LEU A 320 23.25 11.87 -3.97
N ARG A 321 24.12 12.32 -4.89
CA ARG A 321 24.96 13.50 -4.71
C ARG A 321 24.13 14.77 -4.53
N TRP A 322 23.09 14.94 -5.33
CA TRP A 322 22.18 16.08 -5.22
C TRP A 322 21.51 16.13 -3.82
N ALA A 323 21.08 14.96 -3.29
CA ALA A 323 20.53 14.89 -1.95
C ALA A 323 21.55 15.27 -0.87
N ASP A 324 22.80 14.79 -1.00
CA ASP A 324 23.89 15.09 -0.08
C ASP A 324 24.23 16.59 -0.08
N THR A 325 24.36 17.21 -1.27
CA THR A 325 24.63 18.66 -1.40
C THR A 325 23.55 19.55 -0.79
N ARG A 326 22.34 19.01 -0.59
CA ARG A 326 21.23 19.68 0.08
C ARG A 326 21.15 19.41 1.59
N GLY A 327 22.17 18.75 2.13
CA GLY A 327 22.26 18.44 3.56
C GLY A 327 21.34 17.31 4.01
N MET A 328 20.88 16.47 3.07
CA MET A 328 20.17 15.22 3.38
C MET A 328 21.17 14.07 3.45
N THR A 329 20.83 13.01 4.16
CA THR A 329 21.65 11.80 4.21
C THR A 329 21.13 10.79 3.20
N PRO A 330 21.85 10.57 2.07
CA PRO A 330 21.40 9.66 1.02
C PRO A 330 21.55 8.20 1.44
N CYS A 331 20.59 7.39 1.02
CA CYS A 331 20.59 5.94 1.16
C CYS A 331 19.97 5.33 -0.10
N HIS A 332 20.53 4.23 -0.59
CA HIS A 332 19.98 3.51 -1.72
C HIS A 332 19.51 2.12 -1.30
N VAL A 333 18.24 1.82 -1.52
CA VAL A 333 17.67 0.48 -1.42
C VAL A 333 17.54 -0.06 -2.84
N LEU A 334 18.51 -0.87 -3.23
CA LEU A 334 18.57 -1.49 -4.54
C LEU A 334 17.64 -2.69 -4.58
N ILE A 335 16.71 -2.71 -5.53
CA ILE A 335 15.81 -3.83 -5.78
C ILE A 335 16.39 -4.70 -6.89
N ASP A 336 16.87 -5.89 -6.53
CA ASP A 336 17.46 -6.83 -7.49
C ASP A 336 17.04 -8.28 -7.17
N PRO A 337 15.89 -8.75 -7.72
CA PRO A 337 15.40 -10.10 -7.49
C PRO A 337 16.38 -11.21 -7.92
N GLN A 338 17.29 -10.89 -8.83
CA GLN A 338 18.25 -11.86 -9.38
C GLN A 338 19.53 -11.97 -8.55
N GLY A 339 19.78 -11.05 -7.61
CA GLY A 339 20.98 -11.07 -6.78
C GLY A 339 22.29 -10.98 -7.55
N SER A 340 22.34 -10.13 -8.57
CA SER A 340 23.45 -10.09 -9.52
C SER A 340 24.78 -9.67 -8.85
N ARG A 341 25.90 -10.17 -9.35
CA ARG A 341 27.24 -9.74 -8.93
C ARG A 341 27.43 -8.22 -9.06
N GLN A 342 26.87 -7.62 -10.09
CA GLN A 342 26.89 -6.17 -10.30
C GLN A 342 26.23 -5.40 -9.16
N SER A 343 25.20 -5.94 -8.51
CA SER A 343 24.55 -5.32 -7.37
C SER A 343 25.42 -5.32 -6.12
N ALA A 344 26.20 -6.38 -5.92
CA ALA A 344 27.19 -6.43 -4.84
C ALA A 344 28.33 -5.40 -5.08
N GLU A 345 28.83 -5.32 -6.29
CA GLU A 345 29.86 -4.33 -6.70
C GLU A 345 29.34 -2.90 -6.56
N TRP A 346 28.08 -2.64 -6.99
CA TRP A 346 27.40 -1.36 -6.82
C TRP A 346 27.28 -0.94 -5.35
N SER A 347 26.81 -1.85 -4.52
CA SER A 347 26.66 -1.59 -3.06
C SER A 347 27.99 -1.38 -2.37
N ALA A 348 29.05 -2.08 -2.79
CA ALA A 348 30.42 -1.87 -2.30
C ALA A 348 30.96 -0.50 -2.71
N MET A 349 30.75 -0.09 -3.97
CA MET A 349 31.13 1.23 -4.48
C MET A 349 30.44 2.36 -3.71
N LEU A 350 29.13 2.28 -3.46
CA LEU A 350 28.39 3.28 -2.70
C LEU A 350 28.90 3.38 -1.26
N ARG A 351 29.13 2.24 -0.60
CA ARG A 351 29.71 2.20 0.75
C ARG A 351 31.10 2.83 0.81
N GLY A 352 31.95 2.59 -0.19
CA GLY A 352 33.25 3.24 -0.32
C GLY A 352 33.17 4.76 -0.46
N ARG A 353 32.05 5.30 -0.94
CA ARG A 353 31.74 6.73 -1.03
C ARG A 353 31.01 7.29 0.21
N GLY A 354 30.82 6.48 1.25
CA GLY A 354 30.10 6.90 2.46
C GLY A 354 28.57 6.88 2.35
N THR A 355 28.01 6.43 1.22
CA THR A 355 26.57 6.29 1.03
C THR A 355 26.12 4.89 1.43
N ARG A 356 25.09 4.80 2.27
CA ARG A 356 24.52 3.50 2.66
C ARG A 356 23.76 2.89 1.50
N SER A 357 23.94 1.58 1.33
CA SER A 357 23.22 0.81 0.33
C SER A 357 22.77 -0.52 0.92
N PHE A 358 21.52 -0.88 0.63
CA PHE A 358 20.89 -2.14 0.97
C PHE A 358 20.41 -2.80 -0.32
N THR A 359 20.69 -4.09 -0.52
CA THR A 359 20.20 -4.84 -1.69
C THR A 359 19.11 -5.79 -1.23
N VAL A 360 17.96 -5.74 -1.88
CA VAL A 360 16.79 -6.56 -1.56
C VAL A 360 16.47 -7.44 -2.77
N ALA A 361 16.64 -8.74 -2.61
CA ALA A 361 16.26 -9.73 -3.63
C ALA A 361 14.85 -10.26 -3.39
N HIS A 362 14.50 -10.55 -2.14
CA HIS A 362 13.18 -11.04 -1.76
C HIS A 362 12.65 -10.27 -0.54
N LEU A 363 11.31 -10.15 -0.48
CA LEU A 363 10.67 -9.40 0.60
C LEU A 363 10.97 -10.00 1.99
N GLN A 364 11.08 -11.33 2.08
CA GLN A 364 11.37 -12.03 3.34
C GLN A 364 12.77 -11.73 3.90
N GLU A 365 13.72 -11.34 3.05
CA GLU A 365 15.09 -11.01 3.45
C GLU A 365 15.21 -9.57 4.00
N LEU A 366 14.19 -8.75 3.78
CA LEU A 366 14.20 -7.34 4.17
C LEU A 366 14.56 -7.11 5.66
N PRO A 367 14.07 -7.91 6.63
CA PRO A 367 14.44 -7.75 8.04
C PRO A 367 15.94 -7.96 8.28
N THR A 368 16.54 -8.96 7.64
CA THR A 368 17.97 -9.27 7.75
C THR A 368 18.84 -8.21 7.08
N VAL A 369 18.47 -7.83 5.86
CA VAL A 369 19.17 -6.80 5.07
C VAL A 369 19.15 -5.46 5.78
N MET A 370 18.00 -5.03 6.30
CA MET A 370 17.88 -3.76 7.03
C MET A 370 18.58 -3.79 8.37
N GLY A 371 18.68 -4.96 9.01
CA GLY A 371 19.44 -5.18 10.25
C GLY A 371 20.96 -5.22 10.08
N GLY A 372 21.48 -5.16 8.85
CA GLY A 372 22.91 -5.17 8.55
C GLY A 372 23.54 -6.54 8.42
N GLY A 373 22.73 -7.60 8.37
CA GLY A 373 23.18 -8.93 7.96
C GLY A 373 23.38 -8.95 6.43
N SER A 374 24.51 -9.47 5.96
CA SER A 374 24.64 -9.86 4.55
C SER A 374 23.75 -11.08 4.31
N ALA A 375 22.83 -10.98 3.34
CA ALA A 375 22.13 -12.14 2.82
C ALA A 375 23.10 -13.10 2.13
#